data_9ec2641c59893065b77535ed8f5804dd
#
_entry.id   9ec2641c59893065b77535ed8f5804dd
#
_cell.length_a   1.000
_cell.length_b   1.000
_cell.length_c   1.000
_cell.angle_alpha   90.00
_cell.angle_beta   90.00
_cell.angle_gamma   90.00
#
_symmetry.space_group_name_H-M   'P 1'
#
loop_
_entity.id
_entity.type
_entity.pdbx_description
1 polymer ?
#
loop_
_entity_poly.entity_id
_entity_poly.type
_entity_poly.pdbx_seq_one_letter_code
_entity_poly.pdbx_strand_id
1 'polypeptide(L)'
;MKIADIVAQKKHFPFFDCAYQGFASGDLENDAWAVRYFAEAGFEMCVAQSYAKNLGLYGQRAGCFHFVTHTEETKTRILSQLEILQRSEISNPPAYGARVASTVLNDEALFREWEDNLRTMSGRIIEMRGRLYNKLVELGTPGGWGHITKQIGMFSL
;
A
#
# COMPACT_ATOMS: atom_id res chain seq x y z
N MET A 1 -22.31 -8.95 -4.12
CA MET A 1 -22.14 -7.55 -4.55
C MET A 1 -20.70 -7.14 -4.32
N LYS A 2 -20.01 -6.67 -5.34
CA LYS A 2 -18.61 -6.23 -5.22
C LYS A 2 -18.55 -4.87 -4.51
N ILE A 3 -17.48 -4.58 -3.80
CA ILE A 3 -17.31 -3.28 -3.11
C ILE A 3 -17.43 -2.11 -4.08
N ALA A 4 -16.83 -2.23 -5.27
CA ALA A 4 -16.90 -1.19 -6.30
C ALA A 4 -18.35 -0.87 -6.72
N ASP A 5 -19.24 -1.88 -6.80
CA ASP A 5 -20.65 -1.67 -7.15
C ASP A 5 -21.35 -0.81 -6.08
N ILE A 6 -21.03 -1.07 -4.81
CA ILE A 6 -21.58 -0.28 -3.68
C ILE A 6 -21.05 1.15 -3.73
N VAL A 7 -19.74 1.31 -3.94
CA VAL A 7 -19.10 2.63 -4.04
C VAL A 7 -19.74 3.45 -5.16
N ALA A 8 -19.94 2.85 -6.34
CA ALA A 8 -20.59 3.49 -7.47
C ALA A 8 -22.06 3.83 -7.16
N GLN A 9 -22.83 2.87 -6.63
CA GLN A 9 -24.25 3.08 -6.29
C GLN A 9 -24.46 4.20 -5.26
N LYS A 10 -23.56 4.25 -4.25
CA LYS A 10 -23.63 5.23 -3.17
C LYS A 10 -22.91 6.54 -3.50
N LYS A 11 -22.26 6.64 -4.66
CA LYS A 11 -21.46 7.81 -5.09
C LYS A 11 -20.39 8.18 -4.07
N HIS A 12 -19.75 7.18 -3.47
CA HIS A 12 -18.63 7.41 -2.58
C HIS A 12 -17.36 7.72 -3.38
N PHE A 13 -16.50 8.55 -2.81
CA PHE A 13 -15.16 8.81 -3.34
C PHE A 13 -14.17 7.81 -2.74
N PRO A 14 -13.53 6.94 -3.54
CA PRO A 14 -12.59 5.94 -3.04
C PRO A 14 -11.31 6.58 -2.52
N PHE A 15 -10.90 6.17 -1.33
CA PHE A 15 -9.61 6.49 -0.77
C PHE A 15 -8.88 5.22 -0.34
N PHE A 16 -7.77 4.92 -1.01
CA PHE A 16 -6.94 3.77 -0.71
C PHE A 16 -5.77 4.16 0.20
N ASP A 17 -5.66 3.51 1.35
CA ASP A 17 -4.46 3.52 2.18
C ASP A 17 -3.61 2.30 1.81
N CYS A 18 -2.48 2.54 1.13
CA CYS A 18 -1.61 1.50 0.57
C CYS A 18 -0.26 1.49 1.29
N ALA A 19 -0.24 0.84 2.46
CA ALA A 19 0.94 0.82 3.32
C ALA A 19 1.80 -0.45 3.17
N TYR A 20 1.29 -1.52 2.56
CA TYR A 20 1.90 -2.85 2.57
C TYR A 20 2.04 -3.50 1.19
N GLN A 21 2.07 -2.71 0.12
CA GLN A 21 2.26 -3.24 -1.23
C GLN A 21 3.58 -4.02 -1.32
N GLY A 22 3.51 -5.24 -1.82
CA GLY A 22 4.61 -6.20 -1.90
C GLY A 22 4.73 -7.14 -0.69
N PHE A 23 4.04 -6.86 0.43
CA PHE A 23 4.08 -7.74 1.62
C PHE A 23 2.96 -8.77 1.70
N ALA A 24 1.86 -8.56 1.00
CA ALA A 24 0.73 -9.49 1.05
C ALA A 24 1.04 -10.79 0.29
N SER A 25 1.46 -10.68 -0.96
CA SER A 25 1.76 -11.81 -1.83
C SER A 25 3.24 -11.97 -2.19
N GLY A 26 4.08 -10.96 -1.92
CA GLY A 26 5.44 -10.85 -2.42
C GLY A 26 5.50 -10.34 -3.87
N ASP A 27 4.36 -9.92 -4.43
CA ASP A 27 4.24 -9.43 -5.79
C ASP A 27 3.55 -8.06 -5.79
N LEU A 28 4.23 -7.06 -6.34
CA LEU A 28 3.75 -5.68 -6.37
C LEU A 28 2.48 -5.53 -7.21
N GLU A 29 2.38 -6.27 -8.31
CA GLU A 29 1.26 -6.21 -9.25
C GLU A 29 -0.01 -6.80 -8.62
N ASN A 30 0.12 -7.97 -8.00
CA ASN A 30 -0.98 -8.62 -7.30
C ASN A 30 -1.50 -7.76 -6.15
N ASP A 31 -0.61 -7.13 -5.39
CA ASP A 31 -0.99 -6.30 -4.25
C ASP A 31 -1.61 -4.96 -4.67
N ALA A 32 -1.34 -4.48 -5.89
CA ALA A 32 -1.95 -3.28 -6.47
C ALA A 32 -3.31 -3.54 -7.15
N TRP A 33 -3.76 -4.79 -7.24
CA TRP A 33 -4.94 -5.17 -8.01
C TRP A 33 -6.19 -4.32 -7.70
N ALA A 34 -6.48 -4.07 -6.43
CA ALA A 34 -7.68 -3.33 -6.05
C ALA A 34 -7.64 -1.87 -6.54
N VAL A 35 -6.49 -1.21 -6.42
CA VAL A 35 -6.28 0.16 -6.90
C VAL A 35 -6.44 0.23 -8.41
N ARG A 36 -5.82 -0.70 -9.14
CA ARG A 36 -5.91 -0.77 -10.60
C ARG A 36 -7.33 -1.05 -11.08
N TYR A 37 -8.01 -2.00 -10.43
CA TYR A 37 -9.40 -2.31 -10.75
C TYR A 37 -10.32 -1.09 -10.67
N PHE A 38 -10.17 -0.26 -9.62
CA PHE A 38 -10.97 0.97 -9.49
C PHE A 38 -10.58 2.02 -10.52
N ALA A 39 -9.29 2.16 -10.84
CA ALA A 39 -8.83 3.07 -11.89
C ALA A 39 -9.37 2.67 -13.27
N GLU A 40 -9.28 1.39 -13.63
CA GLU A 40 -9.79 0.83 -14.89
C GLU A 40 -11.31 0.91 -14.99
N ALA A 41 -12.02 0.81 -13.86
CA ALA A 41 -13.47 0.99 -13.78
C ALA A 41 -13.89 2.48 -13.88
N GLY A 42 -12.94 3.41 -14.03
CA GLY A 42 -13.19 4.82 -14.26
C GLY A 42 -13.56 5.61 -13.01
N PHE A 43 -13.13 5.19 -11.83
CA PHE A 43 -13.33 5.97 -10.61
C PHE A 43 -12.32 7.12 -10.51
N GLU A 44 -12.82 8.32 -10.20
CA GLU A 44 -11.97 9.34 -9.58
C GLU A 44 -11.69 8.91 -8.14
N MET A 45 -10.42 8.92 -7.73
CA MET A 45 -10.01 8.40 -6.43
C MET A 45 -8.68 8.97 -5.98
N CYS A 46 -8.31 8.72 -4.73
CA CYS A 46 -6.94 8.96 -4.27
C CYS A 46 -6.34 7.74 -3.60
N VAL A 47 -5.00 7.69 -3.60
CA VAL A 47 -4.20 6.64 -3.00
C VAL A 47 -3.10 7.27 -2.16
N ALA A 48 -3.07 6.97 -0.88
CA ALA A 48 -1.95 7.29 0.01
C ALA A 48 -1.03 6.07 0.07
N GLN A 49 0.08 6.13 -0.65
CA GLN A 49 1.06 5.06 -0.69
C GLN A 49 2.21 5.35 0.26
N SER A 50 2.50 4.43 1.17
CA SER A 50 3.60 4.56 2.12
C SER A 50 4.80 3.74 1.69
N TYR A 51 5.99 4.32 1.81
CA TYR A 51 7.28 3.62 1.67
C TYR A 51 7.90 3.25 3.02
N ALA A 52 7.17 3.45 4.11
CA ALA A 52 7.66 3.13 5.45
C ALA A 52 7.99 1.65 5.62
N LYS A 53 7.14 0.75 5.12
CA LYS A 53 7.30 -0.70 5.27
C LYS A 53 8.13 -1.30 4.15
N ASN A 54 7.69 -1.15 2.91
CA ASN A 54 8.28 -1.84 1.76
C ASN A 54 9.68 -1.34 1.35
N LEU A 55 10.08 -0.12 1.76
CA LEU A 55 11.44 0.38 1.64
C LEU A 55 12.15 0.55 3.00
N GLY A 56 11.51 0.14 4.11
CA GLY A 56 12.09 0.27 5.44
C GLY A 56 12.28 1.73 5.93
N LEU A 57 11.59 2.68 5.34
CA LEU A 57 11.77 4.13 5.58
C LEU A 57 10.88 4.67 6.72
N TYR A 58 10.66 3.88 7.77
CA TYR A 58 9.74 4.22 8.88
C TYR A 58 9.97 5.61 9.47
N GLY A 59 11.21 5.93 9.82
CA GLY A 59 11.58 7.20 10.44
C GLY A 59 11.72 8.36 9.46
N GLN A 60 11.80 8.07 8.15
CA GLN A 60 12.01 9.07 7.11
C GLN A 60 10.71 9.74 6.65
N ARG A 61 9.57 9.22 7.07
CA ARG A 61 8.24 9.76 6.75
C ARG A 61 8.04 9.95 5.24
N ALA A 62 8.33 8.92 4.45
CA ALA A 62 8.24 8.95 2.98
C ALA A 62 7.03 8.17 2.48
N GLY A 63 6.36 8.74 1.50
CA GLY A 63 5.23 8.18 0.80
C GLY A 63 4.90 8.98 -0.44
N CYS A 64 3.88 8.56 -1.18
CA CYS A 64 3.38 9.28 -2.35
C CYS A 64 1.86 9.34 -2.28
N PHE A 65 1.31 10.53 -2.50
CA PHE A 65 -0.12 10.74 -2.63
C PHE A 65 -0.48 10.85 -4.11
N HIS A 66 -1.32 9.93 -4.57
CA HIS A 66 -1.81 9.92 -5.95
C HIS A 66 -3.26 10.37 -5.98
N PHE A 67 -3.59 11.17 -6.97
CA PHE A 67 -4.96 11.58 -7.26
C PHE A 67 -5.30 11.22 -8.71
N VAL A 68 -6.33 10.43 -8.92
CA VAL A 68 -6.83 10.02 -10.23
C VAL A 68 -8.06 10.87 -10.58
N THR A 69 -8.01 11.55 -11.72
CA THR A 69 -9.07 12.43 -12.20
C THR A 69 -9.37 12.18 -13.67
N HIS A 70 -10.56 12.56 -14.12
CA HIS A 70 -10.96 12.41 -15.50
C HIS A 70 -10.36 13.47 -16.44
N THR A 71 -9.99 14.65 -15.92
CA THR A 71 -9.54 15.77 -16.75
C THR A 71 -8.26 16.42 -16.22
N GLU A 72 -7.43 16.92 -17.14
CA GLU A 72 -6.24 17.72 -16.81
C GLU A 72 -6.60 19.02 -16.06
N GLU A 73 -7.74 19.60 -16.36
CA GLU A 73 -8.20 20.80 -15.64
C GLU A 73 -8.44 20.49 -14.16
N THR A 74 -9.14 19.40 -13.85
CA THR A 74 -9.39 18.96 -12.49
C THR A 74 -8.07 18.63 -11.77
N LYS A 75 -7.16 17.92 -12.44
CA LYS A 75 -5.82 17.62 -11.92
C LYS A 75 -5.07 18.88 -11.51
N THR A 76 -5.02 19.89 -12.38
CA THR A 76 -4.33 21.16 -12.13
C THR A 76 -4.92 21.90 -10.93
N ARG A 77 -6.24 21.94 -10.83
CA ARG A 77 -6.95 22.56 -9.70
C ARG A 77 -6.67 21.85 -8.38
N ILE A 78 -6.71 20.52 -8.39
CA ILE A 78 -6.42 19.70 -7.18
C ILE A 78 -4.96 19.90 -6.77
N LEU A 79 -4.01 19.82 -7.69
CA LEU A 79 -2.59 20.02 -7.39
C LEU A 79 -2.34 21.38 -6.73
N SER A 80 -2.92 22.44 -7.26
CA SER A 80 -2.82 23.79 -6.67
C SER A 80 -3.36 23.83 -5.22
N GLN A 81 -4.47 23.14 -4.92
CA GLN A 81 -5.01 23.08 -3.56
C GLN A 81 -4.15 22.24 -2.63
N LEU A 82 -3.59 21.11 -3.11
CA LEU A 82 -2.69 20.28 -2.35
C LEU A 82 -1.38 21.00 -1.99
N GLU A 83 -0.85 21.83 -2.91
CA GLU A 83 0.32 22.68 -2.63
C GLU A 83 0.05 23.69 -1.52
N ILE A 84 -1.12 24.34 -1.53
CA ILE A 84 -1.54 25.27 -0.47
C ILE A 84 -1.68 24.51 0.87
N LEU A 85 -2.35 23.37 0.88
CA LEU A 85 -2.50 22.54 2.09
C LEU A 85 -1.15 22.08 2.62
N GLN A 86 -0.28 21.55 1.76
CA GLN A 86 1.07 21.16 2.16
C GLN A 86 1.82 22.33 2.78
N ARG A 87 1.76 23.50 2.15
CA ARG A 87 2.45 24.70 2.63
C ARG A 87 1.92 25.17 3.97
N SER A 88 0.62 25.11 4.20
CA SER A 88 -0.01 25.56 5.43
C SER A 88 0.20 24.58 6.60
N GLU A 89 0.17 23.27 6.35
CA GLU A 89 0.21 22.25 7.40
C GLU A 89 1.63 21.82 7.77
N ILE A 90 2.52 21.72 6.77
CA ILE A 90 3.84 21.10 6.91
C ILE A 90 4.96 22.07 6.53
N SER A 91 4.69 23.07 5.72
CA SER A 91 5.63 23.97 5.03
C SER A 91 6.47 23.23 3.97
N ASN A 92 7.55 22.56 4.36
CA ASN A 92 8.35 21.70 3.48
C ASN A 92 8.54 20.34 4.14
N PRO A 93 8.06 19.25 3.55
CA PRO A 93 8.32 17.91 4.06
C PRO A 93 9.80 17.57 3.86
N PRO A 94 10.38 16.66 4.70
CA PRO A 94 11.75 16.20 4.52
C PRO A 94 11.90 15.46 3.18
N ALA A 95 12.97 15.78 2.44
CA ALA A 95 13.18 15.23 1.10
C ALA A 95 14.03 13.94 1.08
N TYR A 96 14.71 13.59 2.18
CA TYR A 96 15.67 12.48 2.17
C TYR A 96 15.00 11.14 1.83
N GLY A 97 13.93 10.78 2.51
CA GLY A 97 13.19 9.52 2.25
C GLY A 97 12.62 9.46 0.83
N ALA A 98 12.13 10.59 0.31
CA ALA A 98 11.64 10.67 -1.07
C ALA A 98 12.76 10.47 -2.10
N ARG A 99 13.96 10.99 -1.83
CA ARG A 99 15.13 10.77 -2.70
C ARG A 99 15.56 9.31 -2.71
N VAL A 100 15.62 8.65 -1.55
CA VAL A 100 15.92 7.21 -1.46
C VAL A 100 14.91 6.41 -2.26
N ALA A 101 13.60 6.64 -2.04
CA ALA A 101 12.55 5.96 -2.79
C ALA A 101 12.68 6.20 -4.30
N SER A 102 12.88 7.47 -4.71
CA SER A 102 13.06 7.83 -6.12
C SER A 102 14.27 7.13 -6.76
N THR A 103 15.39 7.02 -6.04
CA THR A 103 16.59 6.32 -6.54
C THR A 103 16.30 4.86 -6.81
N VAL A 104 15.69 4.17 -5.85
CA VAL A 104 15.35 2.74 -6.00
C VAL A 104 14.33 2.51 -7.12
N LEU A 105 13.29 3.34 -7.19
CA LEU A 105 12.19 3.14 -8.15
C LEU A 105 12.57 3.52 -9.60
N ASN A 106 13.62 4.32 -9.82
CA ASN A 106 14.03 4.76 -11.15
C ASN A 106 15.31 4.09 -11.66
N ASP A 107 15.96 3.24 -10.87
CA ASP A 107 17.11 2.43 -11.29
C ASP A 107 16.68 0.97 -11.43
N GLU A 108 16.81 0.42 -12.63
CA GLU A 108 16.30 -0.93 -12.94
C GLU A 108 16.99 -2.03 -12.09
N ALA A 109 18.28 -1.88 -11.82
CA ALA A 109 19.04 -2.85 -11.03
C ALA A 109 18.61 -2.81 -9.55
N LEU A 110 18.51 -1.61 -8.98
CA LEU A 110 18.04 -1.42 -7.61
C LEU A 110 16.57 -1.81 -7.43
N PHE A 111 15.73 -1.54 -8.44
CA PHE A 111 14.33 -1.93 -8.41
C PHE A 111 14.18 -3.46 -8.36
N ARG A 112 14.91 -4.20 -9.19
CA ARG A 112 14.89 -5.68 -9.18
C ARG A 112 15.41 -6.25 -7.86
N GLU A 113 16.50 -5.71 -7.33
CA GLU A 113 17.02 -6.13 -6.03
C GLU A 113 15.99 -5.86 -4.92
N TRP A 114 15.31 -4.73 -4.96
CA TRP A 114 14.24 -4.41 -4.02
C TRP A 114 13.05 -5.38 -4.13
N GLU A 115 12.61 -5.74 -5.35
CA GLU A 115 11.55 -6.75 -5.54
C GLU A 115 11.95 -8.11 -4.95
N ASP A 116 13.19 -8.56 -5.13
CA ASP A 116 13.70 -9.81 -4.57
C ASP A 116 13.74 -9.77 -3.03
N ASN A 117 14.12 -8.63 -2.46
CA ASN A 117 14.05 -8.41 -1.02
C ASN A 117 12.61 -8.45 -0.50
N LEU A 118 11.65 -7.84 -1.21
CA LEU A 118 10.24 -7.91 -0.85
C LEU A 118 9.71 -9.35 -0.87
N ARG A 119 10.04 -10.13 -1.89
CA ARG A 119 9.66 -11.56 -1.97
C ARG A 119 10.24 -12.34 -0.79
N THR A 120 11.49 -12.09 -0.43
CA THR A 120 12.16 -12.72 0.71
C THR A 120 11.47 -12.38 2.03
N MET A 121 11.19 -11.10 2.28
CA MET A 121 10.54 -10.65 3.51
C MET A 121 9.11 -11.16 3.62
N SER A 122 8.33 -11.05 2.54
CA SER A 122 6.95 -11.54 2.47
C SER A 122 6.89 -13.05 2.66
N GLY A 123 7.74 -13.81 1.96
CA GLY A 123 7.82 -15.26 2.09
C GLY A 123 8.11 -15.71 3.52
N ARG A 124 9.05 -15.03 4.20
CA ARG A 124 9.34 -15.31 5.61
C ARG A 124 8.13 -15.04 6.51
N ILE A 125 7.43 -13.95 6.32
CA ILE A 125 6.23 -13.61 7.10
C ILE A 125 5.16 -14.68 6.90
N ILE A 126 4.88 -15.07 5.66
CA ILE A 126 3.91 -16.12 5.33
C ILE A 126 4.29 -17.45 5.99
N GLU A 127 5.56 -17.84 5.89
CA GLU A 127 6.07 -19.06 6.52
C GLU A 127 5.91 -19.04 8.05
N MET A 128 6.31 -17.95 8.71
CA MET A 128 6.21 -17.84 10.17
C MET A 128 4.76 -17.89 10.65
N ARG A 129 3.84 -17.28 9.92
CA ARG A 129 2.40 -17.33 10.20
C ARG A 129 1.86 -18.76 10.06
N GLY A 130 2.26 -19.46 9.00
CA GLY A 130 1.92 -20.87 8.82
C GLY A 130 2.45 -21.76 9.96
N ARG A 131 3.71 -21.55 10.36
CA ARG A 131 4.30 -22.27 11.49
C ARG A 131 3.58 -22.00 12.81
N LEU A 132 3.24 -20.73 13.08
CA LEU A 132 2.48 -20.35 14.28
C LEU A 132 1.11 -21.02 14.29
N TYR A 133 0.37 -20.92 13.19
CA TYR A 133 -0.94 -21.57 13.04
C TYR A 133 -0.86 -23.08 13.30
N ASN A 134 0.07 -23.76 12.64
CA ASN A 134 0.24 -25.21 12.79
C ASN A 134 0.60 -25.57 14.23
N LYS A 135 1.44 -24.78 14.90
CA LYS A 135 1.83 -25.05 16.28
C LYS A 135 0.67 -24.85 17.27
N LEU A 136 -0.16 -23.85 17.08
CA LEU A 136 -1.37 -23.63 17.90
C LEU A 136 -2.36 -24.79 17.74
N VAL A 137 -2.54 -25.31 16.52
CA VAL A 137 -3.39 -26.47 16.25
C VAL A 137 -2.81 -27.73 16.87
N GLU A 138 -1.50 -27.97 16.72
CA GLU A 138 -0.79 -29.13 17.31
C GLU A 138 -0.91 -29.18 18.85
N LEU A 139 -0.84 -28.01 19.48
CA LEU A 139 -0.94 -27.89 20.95
C LEU A 139 -2.40 -27.95 21.45
N GLY A 140 -3.37 -28.07 20.57
CA GLY A 140 -4.77 -28.07 20.96
C GLY A 140 -5.22 -26.76 21.62
N THR A 141 -4.57 -25.63 21.29
CA THR A 141 -4.87 -24.32 21.87
C THR A 141 -6.34 -23.93 21.56
N PRO A 142 -7.17 -23.65 22.58
CA PRO A 142 -8.58 -23.29 22.35
C PRO A 142 -8.71 -22.05 21.48
N GLY A 143 -9.66 -22.06 20.52
CA GLY A 143 -9.98 -20.92 19.65
C GLY A 143 -9.87 -21.24 18.15
N GLY A 144 -10.24 -20.28 17.33
CA GLY A 144 -10.20 -20.36 15.87
C GLY A 144 -9.04 -19.55 15.30
N TRP A 145 -7.92 -20.17 14.96
CA TRP A 145 -6.66 -19.50 14.58
C TRP A 145 -6.50 -19.27 13.07
N GLY A 146 -7.50 -19.62 12.27
CA GLY A 146 -7.42 -19.49 10.79
C GLY A 146 -7.20 -18.05 10.29
N HIS A 147 -7.52 -17.04 11.08
CA HIS A 147 -7.27 -15.64 10.74
C HIS A 147 -5.77 -15.32 10.60
N ILE A 148 -4.91 -16.00 11.37
CA ILE A 148 -3.45 -15.80 11.34
C ILE A 148 -2.89 -15.97 9.93
N THR A 149 -3.38 -16.93 9.16
CA THR A 149 -2.91 -17.20 7.79
C THR A 149 -3.66 -16.42 6.71
N LYS A 150 -4.78 -15.76 7.06
CA LYS A 150 -5.62 -15.03 6.10
C LYS A 150 -5.44 -13.52 6.15
N GLN A 151 -4.95 -12.99 7.27
CA GLN A 151 -4.73 -11.55 7.45
C GLN A 151 -3.56 -11.05 6.60
N ILE A 152 -3.68 -9.81 6.15
CA ILE A 152 -2.68 -9.11 5.35
C ILE A 152 -2.36 -7.77 6.04
N GLY A 153 -1.09 -7.39 6.08
CA GLY A 153 -0.64 -6.13 6.66
C GLY A 153 -0.49 -6.19 8.17
N MET A 154 -1.30 -5.45 8.92
CA MET A 154 -1.27 -5.54 10.39
C MET A 154 -1.74 -6.90 10.87
N PHE A 155 -1.03 -7.43 11.87
CA PHE A 155 -1.30 -8.74 12.45
C PHE A 155 -1.91 -8.58 13.84
N SER A 156 -2.98 -9.31 14.09
CA SER A 156 -3.58 -9.46 15.43
C SER A 156 -3.62 -10.94 15.82
N LEU A 157 -3.51 -11.22 17.10
CA LEU A 157 -3.69 -12.54 17.70
C LEU A 157 -5.11 -12.68 18.23
#